data_95dc5f899116110389eb1bb38efb60b0
#
_entry.id   95dc5f899116110389eb1bb38efb60b0
#
_cell.length_a   1.000
_cell.length_b   1.000
_cell.length_c   1.000
_cell.angle_alpha   90.00
_cell.angle_beta   90.00
_cell.angle_gamma   90.00
#
_symmetry.space_group_name_H-M   'P 1'
#
loop_
_entity.id
_entity.type
_entity.pdbx_description
1 polymer ?
#
loop_
_entity_poly.entity_id
_entity_poly.type
_entity_poly.pdbx_seq_one_letter_code
_entity_poly.pdbx_strand_id
1 'polypeptide(L)'
;MDLEVGPQDRLGLIGINGSGKSTLLRVMAGLEPVGDGRVQINPRHRVIYVDQNPSLDPERTVLEQVFADCGEKMQLVERYEGLIQELEQSPNDPALLGELSQISNRMDEAKAWELERQCQEVLSRLGIRDHSRKVGELSGGYRKRLALASALVAEPDGLLLDEPTNHLDALATEWLQGFLQRFKGALVLITHDRYFLERVTDTIIELDGGQLRRYPGNYGAYLKKKDEEEVADAARQRAYRSVMRREIEWLKRGPKARSTKQKARIQRIEQMQEQSFKPSKQNVAMESASRRLGKTVIDVEHLQRQLGDRCLINDFTYSFSPEDRVGFIGPNGMGKSTLLDLLSGRQQPDAGSVVRGETVVIGRFDQHSEDLKPELKVIEVIQDVAERIDLGQGNSLTASQLLERFLFPPAQQHSPVAKLSGGERRRLHLCRLLMAAPNVLLLDEPTNDLDVQTLAVLEDYIEDFRGCVVIVSHDRYFLDRTVDRLFCFQSGGQLERFEGNYSEWLEQQPAKQSPVATKTKTAAAKPKREQPKRRSYKEQRELNALDSQLPQLEQQKAALEAKLAGADYDRLEALTQELAELCEQISRAEDRWLELSALPE
;
A
#
# COMPACT_ATOMS: atom_id res chain seq x y z
N MET A 1 0.95 -24.16 -10.07
CA MET A 1 0.70 -23.31 -8.88
C MET A 1 -0.22 -24.08 -7.96
N ASP A 2 0.17 -24.28 -6.71
CA ASP A 2 -0.69 -24.92 -5.71
C ASP A 2 -0.96 -23.91 -4.61
N LEU A 3 -2.25 -23.64 -4.33
CA LEU A 3 -2.70 -22.73 -3.30
C LEU A 3 -3.87 -23.36 -2.55
N GLU A 4 -3.74 -23.45 -1.25
CA GLU A 4 -4.79 -23.89 -0.34
C GLU A 4 -5.18 -22.74 0.58
N VAL A 5 -6.49 -22.53 0.75
CA VAL A 5 -7.06 -21.48 1.59
C VAL A 5 -7.97 -22.11 2.64
N GLY A 6 -7.59 -21.99 3.89
CA GLY A 6 -8.37 -22.46 5.03
C GLY A 6 -9.50 -21.49 5.41
N PRO A 7 -10.47 -21.95 6.23
CA PRO A 7 -11.69 -21.18 6.52
C PRO A 7 -11.48 -19.91 7.34
N GLN A 8 -10.30 -19.70 7.90
CA GLN A 8 -9.94 -18.48 8.66
C GLN A 8 -8.66 -17.83 8.18
N ASP A 9 -8.11 -18.29 7.05
CA ASP A 9 -6.90 -17.73 6.48
C ASP A 9 -7.13 -16.29 6.03
N ARG A 10 -6.12 -15.44 6.26
CA ARG A 10 -6.10 -14.02 5.85
C ARG A 10 -4.88 -13.79 4.98
N LEU A 11 -5.06 -13.99 3.70
CA LEU A 11 -4.00 -13.99 2.71
C LEU A 11 -3.90 -12.63 2.00
N GLY A 12 -2.73 -12.01 2.02
CA GLY A 12 -2.41 -10.86 1.18
C GLY A 12 -1.68 -11.32 -0.08
N LEU A 13 -2.26 -11.11 -1.25
CA LEU A 13 -1.65 -11.45 -2.53
C LEU A 13 -0.96 -10.23 -3.13
N ILE A 14 0.36 -10.30 -3.26
CA ILE A 14 1.19 -9.22 -3.79
C ILE A 14 1.97 -9.68 -5.03
N GLY A 15 2.46 -8.73 -5.80
CA GLY A 15 3.26 -8.97 -7.00
C GLY A 15 3.22 -7.78 -7.94
N ILE A 16 4.08 -7.78 -8.95
CA ILE A 16 4.17 -6.72 -9.96
C ILE A 16 2.83 -6.60 -10.71
N ASN A 17 2.50 -5.39 -11.17
CA ASN A 17 1.34 -5.21 -12.04
C ASN A 17 1.49 -6.03 -13.33
N GLY A 18 0.40 -6.70 -13.73
CA GLY A 18 0.42 -7.64 -14.84
C GLY A 18 0.91 -9.06 -14.52
N SER A 19 1.26 -9.38 -13.26
CA SER A 19 1.69 -10.74 -12.85
C SER A 19 0.56 -11.78 -12.84
N GLY A 20 -0.71 -11.35 -12.98
CA GLY A 20 -1.87 -12.25 -13.01
C GLY A 20 -2.61 -12.36 -11.67
N LYS A 21 -2.41 -11.43 -10.72
CA LYS A 21 -3.10 -11.44 -9.40
C LYS A 21 -4.63 -11.48 -9.52
N SER A 22 -5.20 -10.53 -10.26
CA SER A 22 -6.67 -10.44 -10.48
C SER A 22 -7.19 -11.66 -11.24
N THR A 23 -6.45 -12.15 -12.23
CA THR A 23 -6.77 -13.40 -12.95
C THR A 23 -6.83 -14.59 -11.99
N LEU A 24 -5.86 -14.69 -11.07
CA LEU A 24 -5.86 -15.74 -10.05
C LEU A 24 -7.11 -15.66 -9.16
N LEU A 25 -7.51 -14.46 -8.70
CA LEU A 25 -8.74 -14.30 -7.92
C LEU A 25 -9.99 -14.67 -8.71
N ARG A 26 -10.09 -14.31 -10.01
CA ARG A 26 -11.21 -14.69 -10.87
C ARG A 26 -11.30 -16.20 -11.08
N VAL A 27 -10.14 -16.84 -11.27
CA VAL A 27 -10.05 -18.31 -11.36
C VAL A 27 -10.50 -18.95 -10.04
N MET A 28 -10.05 -18.41 -8.89
CA MET A 28 -10.50 -18.89 -7.57
C MET A 28 -12.00 -18.67 -7.36
N ALA A 29 -12.59 -17.59 -7.89
CA ALA A 29 -14.02 -17.33 -7.86
C ALA A 29 -14.83 -18.16 -8.85
N GLY A 30 -14.19 -18.94 -9.73
CA GLY A 30 -14.86 -19.72 -10.77
C GLY A 30 -15.37 -18.88 -11.95
N LEU A 31 -14.92 -17.62 -12.07
CA LEU A 31 -15.33 -16.70 -13.14
C LEU A 31 -14.49 -16.85 -14.42
N GLU A 32 -13.28 -17.38 -14.30
CA GLU A 32 -12.41 -17.69 -15.43
C GLU A 32 -12.05 -19.19 -15.44
N PRO A 33 -12.00 -19.84 -16.63
CA PRO A 33 -11.62 -21.24 -16.73
C PRO A 33 -10.13 -21.43 -16.44
N VAL A 34 -9.79 -22.56 -15.84
CA VAL A 34 -8.40 -22.97 -15.62
C VAL A 34 -7.85 -23.54 -16.91
N GLY A 35 -6.68 -23.09 -17.35
CA GLY A 35 -6.02 -23.63 -18.55
C GLY A 35 -5.49 -25.05 -18.31
N ASP A 36 -4.92 -25.31 -17.13
CA ASP A 36 -4.43 -26.61 -16.68
C ASP A 36 -4.56 -26.69 -15.15
N GLY A 37 -4.90 -27.86 -14.61
CA GLY A 37 -5.16 -28.06 -13.19
C GLY A 37 -6.66 -28.05 -12.83
N ARG A 38 -6.96 -27.78 -11.56
CA ARG A 38 -8.34 -27.76 -11.04
C ARG A 38 -8.49 -26.77 -9.90
N VAL A 39 -9.65 -26.14 -9.79
CA VAL A 39 -10.11 -25.39 -8.63
C VAL A 39 -11.21 -26.19 -7.94
N GLN A 40 -11.12 -26.34 -6.64
CA GLN A 40 -12.13 -27.01 -5.83
C GLN A 40 -12.59 -26.07 -4.72
N ILE A 41 -13.85 -25.66 -4.78
CA ILE A 41 -14.51 -24.91 -3.70
C ILE A 41 -15.53 -25.86 -3.08
N ASN A 42 -15.56 -25.93 -1.76
CA ASN A 42 -16.59 -26.73 -1.08
C ASN A 42 -17.97 -26.10 -1.36
N PRO A 43 -18.93 -26.84 -1.97
CA PRO A 43 -20.23 -26.29 -2.36
C PRO A 43 -21.06 -25.72 -1.21
N ARG A 44 -20.69 -26.05 0.04
CA ARG A 44 -21.37 -25.55 1.24
C ARG A 44 -20.92 -24.16 1.66
N HIS A 45 -19.82 -23.68 1.10
CA HIS A 45 -19.25 -22.38 1.42
C HIS A 45 -19.57 -21.38 0.31
N ARG A 46 -20.06 -20.24 0.73
CA ARG A 46 -20.33 -19.11 -0.16
C ARG A 46 -19.09 -18.23 -0.25
N VAL A 47 -18.53 -18.14 -1.44
CA VAL A 47 -17.39 -17.27 -1.74
C VAL A 47 -17.86 -16.10 -2.60
N ILE A 48 -17.55 -14.87 -2.19
CA ILE A 48 -17.87 -13.65 -2.95
C ILE A 48 -16.57 -13.01 -3.41
N TYR A 49 -16.53 -12.64 -4.69
CA TYR A 49 -15.45 -11.89 -5.30
C TYR A 49 -15.89 -10.46 -5.59
N VAL A 50 -15.10 -9.49 -5.14
CA VAL A 50 -15.28 -8.07 -5.46
C VAL A 50 -14.21 -7.68 -6.45
N ASP A 51 -14.62 -7.44 -7.70
CA ASP A 51 -13.75 -7.05 -8.81
C ASP A 51 -13.30 -5.59 -8.66
N GLN A 52 -12.11 -5.29 -9.18
CA GLN A 52 -11.63 -3.91 -9.31
C GLN A 52 -12.60 -3.03 -10.13
N ASN A 53 -13.31 -3.58 -11.12
CA ASN A 53 -14.34 -2.91 -11.91
C ASN A 53 -15.63 -3.73 -11.93
N PRO A 54 -16.45 -3.64 -10.86
CA PRO A 54 -17.63 -4.47 -10.74
C PRO A 54 -18.70 -4.12 -11.78
N SER A 55 -19.25 -5.14 -12.42
CA SER A 55 -20.44 -5.04 -13.27
C SER A 55 -21.69 -5.18 -12.40
N LEU A 56 -22.34 -4.07 -12.12
CA LEU A 56 -23.60 -3.99 -11.37
C LEU A 56 -24.75 -3.72 -12.31
N ASP A 57 -25.96 -4.14 -11.93
CA ASP A 57 -27.18 -3.88 -12.70
C ASP A 57 -27.53 -2.37 -12.65
N PRO A 58 -27.51 -1.64 -13.78
CA PRO A 58 -27.74 -0.20 -13.80
C PRO A 58 -29.16 0.22 -13.45
N GLU A 59 -30.14 -0.69 -13.59
CA GLU A 59 -31.56 -0.39 -13.34
C GLU A 59 -31.95 -0.50 -11.86
N ARG A 60 -31.18 -1.22 -11.07
CA ARG A 60 -31.42 -1.38 -9.63
C ARG A 60 -31.11 -0.10 -8.87
N THR A 61 -31.80 0.11 -7.77
CA THR A 61 -31.42 1.09 -6.75
C THR A 61 -30.23 0.60 -5.93
N VAL A 62 -29.59 1.50 -5.18
CA VAL A 62 -28.47 1.16 -4.26
C VAL A 62 -28.88 0.07 -3.27
N LEU A 63 -30.07 0.18 -2.67
CA LEU A 63 -30.58 -0.82 -1.70
C LEU A 63 -30.86 -2.17 -2.36
N GLU A 64 -31.56 -2.19 -3.48
CA GLU A 64 -31.84 -3.43 -4.22
C GLU A 64 -30.55 -4.14 -4.62
N GLN A 65 -29.51 -3.39 -5.00
CA GLN A 65 -28.23 -3.99 -5.36
C GLN A 65 -27.52 -4.61 -4.15
N VAL A 66 -27.51 -3.96 -2.98
CA VAL A 66 -26.91 -4.53 -1.76
C VAL A 66 -27.66 -5.78 -1.33
N PHE A 67 -28.97 -5.76 -1.43
CA PHE A 67 -29.80 -6.88 -1.02
C PHE A 67 -29.79 -8.06 -2.00
N ALA A 68 -29.50 -7.82 -3.28
CA ALA A 68 -29.41 -8.88 -4.28
C ALA A 68 -28.48 -10.03 -3.88
N ASP A 69 -27.43 -9.69 -3.14
CA ASP A 69 -26.44 -10.64 -2.65
C ASP A 69 -26.75 -11.22 -1.25
N CYS A 70 -27.85 -10.81 -0.60
CA CYS A 70 -28.19 -11.29 0.75
C CYS A 70 -28.95 -12.62 0.77
N GLY A 71 -29.33 -13.13 -0.41
CA GLY A 71 -29.96 -14.47 -0.57
C GLY A 71 -31.25 -14.64 0.22
N GLU A 72 -31.38 -15.74 0.98
CA GLU A 72 -32.60 -16.10 1.70
C GLU A 72 -33.04 -15.06 2.74
N LYS A 73 -32.11 -14.37 3.40
CA LYS A 73 -32.43 -13.33 4.39
C LYS A 73 -33.24 -12.19 3.77
N MET A 74 -32.91 -11.79 2.53
CA MET A 74 -33.61 -10.71 1.85
C MET A 74 -35.03 -11.12 1.41
N GLN A 75 -35.17 -12.35 0.89
CA GLN A 75 -36.50 -12.87 0.53
C GLN A 75 -37.45 -12.88 1.74
N LEU A 76 -36.94 -13.14 2.93
CA LEU A 76 -37.69 -13.05 4.16
C LEU A 76 -38.11 -11.61 4.48
N VAL A 77 -37.21 -10.64 4.32
CA VAL A 77 -37.49 -9.21 4.55
C VAL A 77 -38.53 -8.71 3.54
N GLU A 78 -38.36 -8.97 2.24
CA GLU A 78 -39.30 -8.57 1.18
C GLU A 78 -40.68 -9.17 1.40
N ARG A 79 -40.76 -10.46 1.78
CA ARG A 79 -42.03 -11.11 2.05
C ARG A 79 -42.71 -10.53 3.29
N TYR A 80 -41.92 -10.21 4.33
CA TYR A 80 -42.44 -9.58 5.55
C TYR A 80 -43.04 -8.20 5.26
N GLU A 81 -42.32 -7.35 4.50
CA GLU A 81 -42.78 -6.01 4.10
C GLU A 81 -44.03 -6.10 3.20
N GLY A 82 -44.02 -7.04 2.24
CA GLY A 82 -45.19 -7.31 1.41
C GLY A 82 -46.43 -7.71 2.23
N LEU A 83 -46.26 -8.57 3.24
CA LEU A 83 -47.33 -8.96 4.14
C LEU A 83 -47.86 -7.81 4.98
N ILE A 84 -47.02 -6.89 5.42
CA ILE A 84 -47.45 -5.67 6.12
C ILE A 84 -48.33 -4.82 5.20
N GLN A 85 -47.92 -4.61 3.95
CA GLN A 85 -48.72 -3.83 2.99
C GLN A 85 -50.06 -4.52 2.64
N GLU A 86 -50.06 -5.85 2.52
CA GLU A 86 -51.30 -6.63 2.33
C GLU A 86 -52.23 -6.52 3.55
N LEU A 87 -51.67 -6.53 4.77
CA LEU A 87 -52.42 -6.36 6.02
C LEU A 87 -52.95 -4.94 6.21
N GLU A 88 -52.28 -3.90 5.70
CA GLU A 88 -52.85 -2.54 5.68
C GLU A 88 -54.15 -2.46 4.89
N GLN A 89 -54.26 -3.27 3.83
CA GLN A 89 -55.51 -3.36 3.02
C GLN A 89 -56.56 -4.31 3.62
N SER A 90 -56.11 -5.33 4.39
CA SER A 90 -56.97 -6.34 5.00
C SER A 90 -56.54 -6.67 6.45
N PRO A 91 -56.78 -5.78 7.44
CA PRO A 91 -56.19 -5.86 8.77
C PRO A 91 -56.56 -7.09 9.62
N ASN A 92 -57.64 -7.78 9.31
CA ASN A 92 -58.16 -8.88 10.10
C ASN A 92 -58.17 -10.25 9.35
N ASP A 93 -57.37 -10.39 8.29
CA ASP A 93 -57.27 -11.67 7.58
C ASP A 93 -56.45 -12.69 8.40
N PRO A 94 -57.04 -13.79 8.90
CA PRO A 94 -56.35 -14.76 9.73
C PRO A 94 -55.23 -15.50 8.98
N ALA A 95 -55.32 -15.62 7.66
CA ALA A 95 -54.32 -16.29 6.85
C ALA A 95 -53.04 -15.41 6.75
N LEU A 96 -53.20 -14.11 6.50
CA LEU A 96 -52.10 -13.16 6.45
C LEU A 96 -51.39 -13.00 7.81
N LEU A 97 -52.16 -12.96 8.91
CA LEU A 97 -51.61 -12.93 10.26
C LEU A 97 -50.82 -14.20 10.61
N GLY A 98 -51.32 -15.36 10.17
CA GLY A 98 -50.61 -16.64 10.35
C GLY A 98 -49.30 -16.69 9.57
N GLU A 99 -49.30 -16.22 8.33
CA GLU A 99 -48.11 -16.14 7.49
C GLU A 99 -47.09 -15.12 8.05
N LEU A 100 -47.56 -13.96 8.51
CA LEU A 100 -46.69 -12.94 9.15
C LEU A 100 -45.98 -13.53 10.37
N SER A 101 -46.68 -14.28 11.21
CA SER A 101 -46.08 -14.94 12.37
C SER A 101 -45.00 -15.96 11.98
N GLN A 102 -45.27 -16.77 10.93
CA GLN A 102 -44.27 -17.73 10.44
C GLN A 102 -43.03 -17.03 9.85
N ILE A 103 -43.24 -15.99 9.06
CA ILE A 103 -42.13 -15.21 8.48
C ILE A 103 -41.34 -14.51 9.58
N SER A 104 -41.98 -13.90 10.60
CA SER A 104 -41.33 -13.29 11.76
C SER A 104 -40.41 -14.28 12.49
N ASN A 105 -40.89 -15.51 12.77
CA ASN A 105 -40.07 -16.53 13.40
C ASN A 105 -38.85 -16.92 12.55
N ARG A 106 -39.04 -17.05 11.23
CA ARG A 106 -37.91 -17.31 10.30
C ARG A 106 -36.94 -16.14 10.23
N MET A 107 -37.40 -14.91 10.32
CA MET A 107 -36.56 -13.70 10.39
C MET A 107 -35.75 -13.66 11.69
N ASP A 108 -36.33 -14.08 12.84
CA ASP A 108 -35.62 -14.21 14.10
C ASP A 108 -34.51 -15.27 14.02
N GLU A 109 -34.82 -16.46 13.49
CA GLU A 109 -33.83 -17.54 13.29
C GLU A 109 -32.68 -17.12 12.35
N ALA A 110 -33.03 -16.45 11.26
CA ALA A 110 -32.06 -15.97 10.26
C ALA A 110 -31.34 -14.67 10.69
N LYS A 111 -31.73 -14.03 11.81
CA LYS A 111 -31.28 -12.68 12.24
C LYS A 111 -31.49 -11.63 11.15
N ALA A 112 -32.57 -11.73 10.40
CA ALA A 112 -32.82 -10.85 9.25
C ALA A 112 -33.23 -9.43 9.66
N TRP A 113 -33.76 -9.22 10.87
CA TRP A 113 -34.08 -7.89 11.41
C TRP A 113 -32.90 -6.93 11.50
N GLU A 114 -31.70 -7.47 11.66
CA GLU A 114 -30.49 -6.64 11.74
C GLU A 114 -29.96 -6.24 10.37
N LEU A 115 -30.42 -6.88 9.29
CA LEU A 115 -29.88 -6.71 7.94
C LEU A 115 -30.02 -5.28 7.44
N GLU A 116 -31.18 -4.67 7.59
CA GLU A 116 -31.41 -3.29 7.15
C GLU A 116 -30.49 -2.30 7.90
N ARG A 117 -30.39 -2.46 9.22
CA ARG A 117 -29.51 -1.63 10.04
C ARG A 117 -28.05 -1.82 9.66
N GLN A 118 -27.60 -3.05 9.45
CA GLN A 118 -26.24 -3.37 9.01
C GLN A 118 -25.97 -2.75 7.63
N CYS A 119 -26.93 -2.88 6.71
CA CYS A 119 -26.85 -2.28 5.38
C CYS A 119 -26.67 -0.76 5.46
N GLN A 120 -27.52 -0.07 6.21
CA GLN A 120 -27.45 1.38 6.40
C GLN A 120 -26.13 1.81 7.05
N GLU A 121 -25.66 1.05 8.05
CA GLU A 121 -24.37 1.30 8.69
C GLU A 121 -23.21 1.17 7.68
N VAL A 122 -23.15 0.05 6.96
CA VAL A 122 -22.09 -0.22 5.96
C VAL A 122 -22.10 0.84 4.85
N LEU A 123 -23.27 1.16 4.29
CA LEU A 123 -23.41 2.20 3.25
C LEU A 123 -22.96 3.58 3.76
N SER A 124 -23.39 3.96 4.96
CA SER A 124 -23.00 5.23 5.57
C SER A 124 -21.49 5.32 5.81
N ARG A 125 -20.86 4.24 6.31
CA ARG A 125 -19.42 4.16 6.54
C ARG A 125 -18.60 4.23 5.26
N LEU A 126 -19.11 3.66 4.17
CA LEU A 126 -18.51 3.75 2.84
C LEU A 126 -18.87 5.05 2.10
N GLY A 127 -19.57 5.99 2.77
CA GLY A 127 -19.90 7.31 2.23
C GLY A 127 -20.99 7.30 1.17
N ILE A 128 -21.85 6.28 1.15
CA ILE A 128 -23.03 6.18 0.26
C ILE A 128 -24.24 6.66 1.07
N ARG A 129 -24.76 7.85 0.74
CA ARG A 129 -25.83 8.50 1.52
C ARG A 129 -27.20 8.40 0.87
N ASP A 130 -27.26 8.38 -0.45
CA ASP A 130 -28.50 8.34 -1.21
C ASP A 130 -28.78 6.89 -1.64
N HIS A 131 -29.69 6.25 -0.96
CA HIS A 131 -29.99 4.83 -1.11
C HIS A 131 -31.04 4.57 -2.21
N SER A 132 -31.81 5.59 -2.60
CA SER A 132 -32.85 5.50 -3.62
C SER A 132 -32.34 5.68 -5.05
N ARG A 133 -31.09 6.13 -5.20
CA ARG A 133 -30.48 6.43 -6.49
C ARG A 133 -30.23 5.15 -7.30
N LYS A 134 -30.42 5.22 -8.63
CA LYS A 134 -30.09 4.09 -9.52
C LYS A 134 -28.58 3.90 -9.67
N VAL A 135 -28.14 2.66 -9.75
CA VAL A 135 -26.73 2.26 -9.91
C VAL A 135 -26.14 2.85 -11.21
N GLY A 136 -26.92 2.93 -12.28
CA GLY A 136 -26.50 3.49 -13.56
C GLY A 136 -26.06 4.97 -13.49
N GLU A 137 -26.59 5.74 -12.53
CA GLU A 137 -26.27 7.15 -12.31
C GLU A 137 -25.03 7.37 -11.44
N LEU A 138 -24.47 6.30 -10.86
CA LEU A 138 -23.34 6.38 -9.95
C LEU A 138 -22.02 6.47 -10.72
N SER A 139 -21.08 7.24 -10.18
CA SER A 139 -19.69 7.24 -10.67
C SER A 139 -19.01 5.88 -10.45
N GLY A 140 -17.93 5.61 -11.20
CA GLY A 140 -17.17 4.36 -11.05
C GLY A 140 -16.72 4.08 -9.63
N GLY A 141 -16.22 5.09 -8.90
CA GLY A 141 -15.84 4.95 -7.50
C GLY A 141 -17.02 4.65 -6.56
N TYR A 142 -18.21 5.21 -6.83
CA TYR A 142 -19.41 4.86 -6.06
C TYR A 142 -19.87 3.43 -6.33
N ARG A 143 -19.79 2.96 -7.59
CA ARG A 143 -20.14 1.56 -7.95
C ARG A 143 -19.20 0.56 -7.26
N LYS A 144 -17.89 0.84 -7.17
CA LYS A 144 -16.94 0.00 -6.44
C LYS A 144 -17.27 -0.09 -4.96
N ARG A 145 -17.57 1.05 -4.31
CA ARG A 145 -17.97 1.09 -2.91
C ARG A 145 -19.29 0.35 -2.67
N LEU A 146 -20.22 0.42 -3.61
CA LEU A 146 -21.49 -0.32 -3.54
C LEU A 146 -21.28 -1.83 -3.64
N ALA A 147 -20.44 -2.30 -4.58
CA ALA A 147 -20.11 -3.73 -4.70
C ALA A 147 -19.42 -4.26 -3.42
N LEU A 148 -18.53 -3.47 -2.84
CA LEU A 148 -17.91 -3.80 -1.56
C LEU A 148 -18.97 -3.87 -0.44
N ALA A 149 -19.88 -2.89 -0.37
CA ALA A 149 -20.98 -2.91 0.61
C ALA A 149 -21.82 -4.17 0.48
N SER A 150 -22.24 -4.54 -0.74
CA SER A 150 -23.01 -5.76 -1.01
C SER A 150 -22.30 -7.01 -0.49
N ALA A 151 -20.99 -7.13 -0.77
CA ALA A 151 -20.20 -8.27 -0.35
C ALA A 151 -20.05 -8.37 1.19
N LEU A 152 -19.91 -7.21 1.87
CA LEU A 152 -19.76 -7.18 3.33
C LEU A 152 -21.08 -7.47 4.07
N VAL A 153 -22.20 -6.97 3.55
CA VAL A 153 -23.54 -7.21 4.12
C VAL A 153 -23.97 -8.65 3.92
N ALA A 154 -23.55 -9.29 2.83
CA ALA A 154 -23.89 -10.68 2.52
C ALA A 154 -23.26 -11.72 3.47
N GLU A 155 -22.30 -11.34 4.33
CA GLU A 155 -21.61 -12.21 5.30
C GLU A 155 -21.16 -13.57 4.71
N PRO A 156 -20.33 -13.61 3.64
CA PRO A 156 -19.93 -14.86 3.01
C PRO A 156 -18.93 -15.65 3.88
N ASP A 157 -18.77 -16.96 3.60
CA ASP A 157 -17.73 -17.80 4.23
C ASP A 157 -16.32 -17.49 3.71
N GLY A 158 -16.22 -16.98 2.48
CA GLY A 158 -14.97 -16.57 1.86
C GLY A 158 -15.11 -15.27 1.08
N LEU A 159 -14.17 -14.36 1.25
CA LEU A 159 -14.16 -13.05 0.63
C LEU A 159 -12.87 -12.85 -0.18
N LEU A 160 -13.03 -12.63 -1.48
CA LEU A 160 -11.95 -12.34 -2.41
C LEU A 160 -12.04 -10.86 -2.82
N LEU A 161 -11.07 -10.03 -2.41
CA LEU A 161 -11.10 -8.59 -2.63
C LEU A 161 -9.97 -8.16 -3.56
N ASP A 162 -10.31 -7.50 -4.66
CA ASP A 162 -9.35 -6.93 -5.59
C ASP A 162 -9.32 -5.40 -5.47
N GLU A 163 -8.27 -4.88 -4.83
CA GLU A 163 -8.03 -3.45 -4.57
C GLU A 163 -9.21 -2.74 -3.86
N PRO A 164 -9.70 -3.24 -2.71
CA PRO A 164 -10.87 -2.68 -2.05
C PRO A 164 -10.63 -1.31 -1.43
N THR A 165 -9.37 -0.93 -1.18
CA THR A 165 -8.99 0.37 -0.60
C THR A 165 -8.99 1.50 -1.63
N ASN A 166 -8.93 1.18 -2.94
CA ASN A 166 -8.98 2.19 -3.99
C ASN A 166 -10.29 2.97 -3.95
N HIS A 167 -10.20 4.28 -4.02
CA HIS A 167 -11.33 5.23 -3.95
C HIS A 167 -12.03 5.32 -2.57
N LEU A 168 -11.51 4.68 -1.53
CA LEU A 168 -11.91 4.95 -0.15
C LEU A 168 -11.11 6.12 0.41
N ASP A 169 -11.75 6.91 1.27
CA ASP A 169 -11.02 7.87 2.09
C ASP A 169 -10.43 7.18 3.34
N ALA A 170 -9.59 7.89 4.06
CA ALA A 170 -8.88 7.34 5.21
C ALA A 170 -9.83 6.79 6.30
N LEU A 171 -11.00 7.44 6.51
CA LEU A 171 -11.98 7.00 7.51
C LEU A 171 -12.70 5.72 7.09
N ALA A 172 -13.08 5.61 5.82
CA ALA A 172 -13.69 4.40 5.27
C ALA A 172 -12.70 3.23 5.25
N THR A 173 -11.43 3.50 4.90
CA THR A 173 -10.35 2.50 4.93
C THR A 173 -10.11 1.97 6.34
N GLU A 174 -10.05 2.84 7.35
CA GLU A 174 -9.89 2.44 8.76
C GLU A 174 -11.07 1.61 9.27
N TRP A 175 -12.29 2.01 8.92
CA TRP A 175 -13.47 1.24 9.26
C TRP A 175 -13.46 -0.15 8.59
N LEU A 176 -13.14 -0.21 7.28
CA LEU A 176 -13.04 -1.47 6.54
C LEU A 176 -12.00 -2.40 7.16
N GLN A 177 -10.82 -1.86 7.51
CA GLN A 177 -9.79 -2.60 8.22
C GLN A 177 -10.32 -3.22 9.52
N GLY A 178 -10.99 -2.43 10.37
CA GLY A 178 -11.59 -2.91 11.62
C GLY A 178 -12.72 -3.94 11.39
N PHE A 179 -13.45 -3.83 10.28
CA PHE A 179 -14.47 -4.82 9.88
C PHE A 179 -13.82 -6.14 9.48
N LEU A 180 -12.82 -6.09 8.58
CA LEU A 180 -12.14 -7.30 8.08
C LEU A 180 -11.32 -8.01 9.17
N GLN A 181 -10.78 -7.29 10.15
CA GLN A 181 -10.13 -7.91 11.32
C GLN A 181 -11.09 -8.78 12.15
N ARG A 182 -12.38 -8.46 12.15
CA ARG A 182 -13.42 -9.20 12.86
C ARG A 182 -14.15 -10.22 11.99
N PHE A 183 -13.91 -10.18 10.69
CA PHE A 183 -14.50 -11.12 9.75
C PHE A 183 -14.05 -12.55 10.07
N LYS A 184 -15.02 -13.49 10.12
CA LYS A 184 -14.78 -14.87 10.56
C LYS A 184 -14.46 -15.84 9.42
N GLY A 185 -14.75 -15.45 8.18
CA GLY A 185 -14.51 -16.25 6.99
C GLY A 185 -13.07 -16.16 6.46
N ALA A 186 -12.78 -16.93 5.43
CA ALA A 186 -11.53 -16.84 4.68
C ALA A 186 -11.45 -15.51 3.93
N LEU A 187 -10.27 -14.89 3.94
CA LEU A 187 -10.01 -13.64 3.24
C LEU A 187 -8.81 -13.79 2.30
N VAL A 188 -8.99 -13.46 1.03
CA VAL A 188 -7.88 -13.26 0.10
C VAL A 188 -7.97 -11.84 -0.45
N LEU A 189 -6.91 -11.08 -0.24
CA LEU A 189 -6.87 -9.64 -0.48
C LEU A 189 -5.73 -9.29 -1.43
N ILE A 190 -6.04 -8.58 -2.52
CA ILE A 190 -5.06 -7.84 -3.31
C ILE A 190 -5.18 -6.38 -2.92
N THR A 191 -4.10 -5.77 -2.47
CA THR A 191 -4.03 -4.31 -2.28
C THR A 191 -2.59 -3.83 -2.33
N HIS A 192 -2.42 -2.58 -2.71
CA HIS A 192 -1.16 -1.86 -2.65
C HIS A 192 -0.99 -1.05 -1.37
N ASP A 193 -2.04 -0.96 -0.54
CA ASP A 193 -2.01 -0.35 0.78
C ASP A 193 -1.27 -1.27 1.77
N ARG A 194 0.00 -0.92 2.05
CA ARG A 194 0.89 -1.69 2.92
C ARG A 194 0.43 -1.70 4.37
N TYR A 195 -0.14 -0.60 4.85
CA TYR A 195 -0.67 -0.50 6.20
C TYR A 195 -1.90 -1.39 6.38
N PHE A 196 -2.73 -1.47 5.34
CA PHE A 196 -3.88 -2.37 5.31
C PHE A 196 -3.45 -3.84 5.32
N LEU A 197 -2.45 -4.21 4.49
CA LEU A 197 -1.85 -5.55 4.51
C LEU A 197 -1.27 -5.90 5.88
N GLU A 198 -0.53 -4.97 6.49
CA GLU A 198 0.09 -5.16 7.81
C GLU A 198 -0.91 -5.54 8.89
N ARG A 199 -2.10 -4.93 8.84
CA ARG A 199 -3.13 -5.07 9.88
C ARG A 199 -4.15 -6.16 9.63
N VAL A 200 -4.42 -6.50 8.38
CA VAL A 200 -5.55 -7.36 7.99
C VAL A 200 -5.08 -8.77 7.65
N THR A 201 -3.83 -8.95 7.19
CA THR A 201 -3.33 -10.25 6.74
C THR A 201 -2.38 -10.89 7.75
N ASP A 202 -2.36 -12.21 7.79
CA ASP A 202 -1.46 -13.03 8.60
C ASP A 202 -0.48 -13.85 7.75
N THR A 203 -0.67 -13.86 6.45
CA THR A 203 0.21 -14.53 5.48
C THR A 203 0.24 -13.71 4.19
N ILE A 204 1.44 -13.48 3.69
CA ILE A 204 1.64 -12.83 2.39
C ILE A 204 1.99 -13.88 1.35
N ILE A 205 1.36 -13.78 0.17
CA ILE A 205 1.66 -14.61 -0.98
C ILE A 205 2.19 -13.71 -2.09
N GLU A 206 3.42 -13.96 -2.51
CA GLU A 206 4.03 -13.24 -3.62
C GLU A 206 3.84 -14.02 -4.92
N LEU A 207 3.26 -13.37 -5.93
CA LEU A 207 3.14 -13.90 -7.29
C LEU A 207 4.24 -13.28 -8.17
N ASP A 208 5.27 -14.07 -8.50
CA ASP A 208 6.41 -13.63 -9.29
C ASP A 208 6.76 -14.66 -10.37
N GLY A 209 6.77 -14.24 -11.65
CA GLY A 209 7.12 -15.09 -12.79
C GLY A 209 6.27 -16.37 -12.91
N GLY A 210 4.99 -16.29 -12.53
CA GLY A 210 4.08 -17.44 -12.55
C GLY A 210 4.26 -18.42 -11.37
N GLN A 211 5.06 -18.07 -10.37
CA GLN A 211 5.25 -18.88 -9.17
C GLN A 211 4.65 -18.18 -7.96
N LEU A 212 4.03 -18.95 -7.07
CA LEU A 212 3.55 -18.49 -5.76
C LEU A 212 4.58 -18.81 -4.69
N ARG A 213 4.93 -17.80 -3.90
CA ARG A 213 5.75 -17.96 -2.69
C ARG A 213 4.96 -17.52 -1.48
N ARG A 214 4.88 -18.39 -0.47
CA ARG A 214 4.14 -18.12 0.76
C ARG A 214 5.10 -17.62 1.85
N TYR A 215 4.78 -16.48 2.43
CA TYR A 215 5.51 -15.86 3.54
C TYR A 215 4.59 -15.78 4.76
N PRO A 216 4.79 -16.64 5.77
CA PRO A 216 4.04 -16.54 7.02
C PRO A 216 4.34 -15.24 7.74
N GLY A 217 3.30 -14.61 8.28
CA GLY A 217 3.36 -13.33 8.95
C GLY A 217 2.73 -12.20 8.12
N ASN A 218 2.72 -11.00 8.70
CA ASN A 218 2.19 -9.79 8.09
C ASN A 218 3.17 -9.20 7.05
N TYR A 219 2.84 -8.01 6.54
CA TYR A 219 3.64 -7.36 5.50
C TYR A 219 5.06 -7.00 5.98
N GLY A 220 5.22 -6.57 7.25
CA GLY A 220 6.54 -6.28 7.85
C GLY A 220 7.43 -7.53 7.92
N ALA A 221 6.86 -8.67 8.31
CA ALA A 221 7.56 -9.95 8.32
C ALA A 221 7.99 -10.38 6.90
N TYR A 222 7.13 -10.15 5.90
CA TYR A 222 7.45 -10.37 4.49
C TYR A 222 8.65 -9.53 4.05
N LEU A 223 8.66 -8.22 4.33
CA LEU A 223 9.75 -7.31 3.94
C LEU A 223 11.09 -7.77 4.51
N LYS A 224 11.11 -8.09 5.81
CA LYS A 224 12.33 -8.57 6.48
C LYS A 224 12.87 -9.84 5.82
N LYS A 225 11.99 -10.81 5.56
CA LYS A 225 12.40 -12.07 4.93
C LYS A 225 12.84 -11.87 3.48
N LYS A 226 12.22 -10.94 2.75
CA LYS A 226 12.58 -10.58 1.38
C LYS A 226 13.96 -9.95 1.31
N ASP A 227 14.27 -9.05 2.24
CA ASP A 227 15.59 -8.42 2.36
C ASP A 227 16.68 -9.48 2.65
N GLU A 228 16.43 -10.39 3.58
CA GLU A 228 17.31 -11.52 3.86
C GLU A 228 17.56 -12.40 2.62
N GLU A 229 16.50 -12.69 1.83
CA GLU A 229 16.60 -13.45 0.58
C GLU A 229 17.41 -12.67 -0.48
N GLU A 230 17.18 -11.37 -0.66
CA GLU A 230 17.91 -10.52 -1.61
C GLU A 230 19.41 -10.44 -1.26
N VAL A 231 19.75 -10.30 0.01
CA VAL A 231 21.15 -10.33 0.49
C VAL A 231 21.81 -11.69 0.21
N ALA A 232 21.10 -12.79 0.50
CA ALA A 232 21.60 -14.14 0.26
C ALA A 232 21.79 -14.41 -1.25
N ASP A 233 20.85 -13.97 -2.09
CA ASP A 233 20.93 -14.13 -3.53
C ASP A 233 22.04 -13.28 -4.15
N ALA A 234 22.25 -12.07 -3.66
CA ALA A 234 23.37 -11.22 -4.06
C ALA A 234 24.73 -11.84 -3.67
N ALA A 235 24.82 -12.49 -2.51
CA ALA A 235 26.01 -13.22 -2.12
C ALA A 235 26.25 -14.45 -3.00
N ARG A 236 25.21 -15.25 -3.28
CA ARG A 236 25.27 -16.40 -4.21
C ARG A 236 25.70 -15.95 -5.61
N GLN A 237 25.15 -14.86 -6.11
CA GLN A 237 25.47 -14.31 -7.43
C GLN A 237 26.92 -13.85 -7.53
N ARG A 238 27.45 -13.19 -6.46
CA ARG A 238 28.85 -12.80 -6.37
C ARG A 238 29.78 -14.04 -6.37
N ALA A 239 29.44 -15.05 -5.57
CA ALA A 239 30.19 -16.30 -5.53
C ALA A 239 30.17 -17.01 -6.88
N TYR A 240 29.00 -17.08 -7.51
CA TYR A 240 28.83 -17.67 -8.86
C TYR A 240 29.64 -16.95 -9.92
N ARG A 241 29.61 -15.61 -9.98
CA ARG A 241 30.41 -14.80 -10.91
C ARG A 241 31.91 -15.02 -10.70
N SER A 242 32.34 -15.17 -9.44
CA SER A 242 33.74 -15.47 -9.11
C SER A 242 34.18 -16.85 -9.59
N VAL A 243 33.33 -17.86 -9.44
CA VAL A 243 33.59 -19.22 -9.98
C VAL A 243 33.62 -19.18 -11.51
N MET A 244 32.61 -18.55 -12.13
CA MET A 244 32.50 -18.41 -13.59
C MET A 244 33.73 -17.72 -14.18
N ARG A 245 34.20 -16.62 -13.56
CA ARG A 245 35.40 -15.90 -14.02
C ARG A 245 36.63 -16.82 -14.01
N ARG A 246 36.84 -17.62 -12.94
CA ARG A 246 37.93 -18.58 -12.84
C ARG A 246 37.83 -19.69 -13.88
N GLU A 247 36.63 -20.18 -14.15
CA GLU A 247 36.40 -21.21 -15.17
C GLU A 247 36.63 -20.70 -16.60
N ILE A 248 36.20 -19.44 -16.90
CA ILE A 248 36.45 -18.77 -18.20
C ILE A 248 37.96 -18.50 -18.39
N GLU A 249 38.66 -18.04 -17.34
CA GLU A 249 40.12 -17.84 -17.41
C GLU A 249 40.85 -19.16 -17.67
N TRP A 250 40.40 -20.25 -17.06
CA TRP A 250 40.94 -21.58 -17.31
C TRP A 250 40.70 -22.00 -18.78
N LEU A 251 39.53 -21.75 -19.35
CA LEU A 251 39.17 -22.01 -20.73
C LEU A 251 40.05 -21.21 -21.70
N LYS A 252 40.34 -19.94 -21.40
CA LYS A 252 41.23 -19.07 -22.21
C LYS A 252 42.68 -19.50 -22.21
N ARG A 253 43.17 -20.18 -21.17
CA ARG A 253 44.56 -20.71 -21.10
C ARG A 253 44.82 -21.91 -21.97
N GLY A 254 43.82 -22.42 -22.69
CA GLY A 254 43.94 -23.52 -23.65
C GLY A 254 44.25 -24.86 -22.99
N PRO A 255 43.25 -25.74 -22.83
CA PRO A 255 43.49 -27.05 -22.22
C PRO A 255 44.34 -27.93 -23.17
N LYS A 256 45.49 -28.39 -22.70
CA LYS A 256 46.46 -29.16 -23.48
C LYS A 256 46.14 -30.65 -23.71
N ALA A 257 45.01 -31.17 -23.24
CA ALA A 257 44.70 -32.59 -23.37
C ALA A 257 43.21 -32.92 -23.53
N ARG A 258 42.91 -33.85 -24.42
CA ARG A 258 41.57 -34.39 -24.74
C ARG A 258 41.12 -35.45 -23.71
N SER A 259 40.89 -35.08 -22.45
CA SER A 259 40.42 -36.03 -21.44
C SER A 259 38.91 -35.90 -21.19
N THR A 260 38.25 -36.99 -20.79
CA THR A 260 36.81 -37.06 -20.48
C THR A 260 36.42 -36.07 -19.37
N LYS A 261 37.33 -35.79 -18.41
CA LYS A 261 37.15 -34.80 -17.34
C LYS A 261 37.06 -33.36 -17.86
N GLN A 262 37.71 -33.06 -18.99
CA GLN A 262 37.63 -31.72 -19.59
C GLN A 262 36.33 -31.49 -20.36
N LYS A 263 35.77 -32.50 -21.02
CA LYS A 263 34.46 -32.40 -21.65
C LYS A 263 33.37 -32.13 -20.62
N ALA A 264 33.39 -32.83 -19.49
CA ALA A 264 32.46 -32.61 -18.37
C ALA A 264 32.60 -31.21 -17.78
N ARG A 265 33.83 -30.65 -17.71
CA ARG A 265 34.07 -29.28 -17.21
C ARG A 265 33.57 -28.21 -18.18
N ILE A 266 33.76 -28.42 -19.50
CA ILE A 266 33.23 -27.52 -20.55
C ILE A 266 31.69 -27.54 -20.52
N GLN A 267 31.06 -28.72 -20.49
CA GLN A 267 29.60 -28.85 -20.35
C GLN A 267 29.08 -28.14 -19.08
N ARG A 268 29.83 -28.22 -17.99
CA ARG A 268 29.45 -27.50 -16.75
C ARG A 268 29.53 -25.98 -16.92
N ILE A 269 30.52 -25.47 -17.66
CA ILE A 269 30.64 -24.03 -17.95
C ILE A 269 29.50 -23.58 -18.88
N GLU A 270 29.15 -24.37 -19.89
CA GLU A 270 28.01 -24.11 -20.77
C GLU A 270 26.70 -24.09 -20.00
N GLN A 271 26.44 -25.08 -19.13
CA GLN A 271 25.28 -25.09 -18.24
C GLN A 271 25.27 -23.90 -17.27
N MET A 272 26.43 -23.48 -16.79
CA MET A 272 26.57 -22.28 -15.97
C MET A 272 26.31 -21.00 -16.76
N GLN A 273 26.63 -20.94 -18.07
CA GLN A 273 26.32 -19.78 -18.91
C GLN A 273 24.82 -19.65 -19.22
N GLU A 274 24.09 -20.75 -19.24
CA GLU A 274 22.65 -20.80 -19.48
C GLU A 274 21.83 -20.36 -18.24
N GLN A 275 22.41 -20.40 -17.04
CA GLN A 275 21.73 -19.92 -15.83
C GLN A 275 21.64 -18.38 -15.83
N SER A 276 20.45 -17.86 -16.15
CA SER A 276 20.17 -16.44 -16.03
C SER A 276 19.83 -16.10 -14.56
N PHE A 277 20.63 -15.25 -13.94
CA PHE A 277 20.27 -14.66 -12.66
C PHE A 277 19.46 -13.39 -12.89
N LYS A 278 18.43 -13.16 -12.04
CA LYS A 278 17.78 -11.85 -12.00
C LYS A 278 18.85 -10.77 -11.76
N PRO A 279 18.83 -9.65 -12.50
CA PRO A 279 19.77 -8.57 -12.24
C PRO A 279 19.64 -8.13 -10.78
N SER A 280 20.77 -8.15 -10.06
CA SER A 280 20.82 -7.60 -8.71
C SER A 280 20.40 -6.14 -8.78
N LYS A 281 19.44 -5.73 -7.96
CA LYS A 281 19.16 -4.31 -7.72
C LYS A 281 20.47 -3.68 -7.24
N GLN A 282 21.16 -2.96 -8.09
CA GLN A 282 22.20 -2.06 -7.65
C GLN A 282 21.48 -0.90 -6.99
N ASN A 283 21.57 -0.79 -5.68
CA ASN A 283 21.27 0.42 -4.94
C ASN A 283 22.30 1.47 -5.37
N VAL A 284 22.11 2.06 -6.53
CA VAL A 284 22.79 3.30 -6.91
C VAL A 284 21.96 4.39 -6.26
N ALA A 285 22.52 5.08 -5.27
CA ALA A 285 21.89 6.25 -4.67
C ALA A 285 21.25 7.10 -5.76
N MET A 286 19.98 7.42 -5.60
CA MET A 286 19.26 8.26 -6.54
C MET A 286 19.67 9.72 -6.29
N GLU A 287 20.81 10.14 -6.83
CA GLU A 287 21.07 11.58 -6.94
C GLU A 287 20.02 12.15 -7.90
N SER A 288 19.10 12.98 -7.36
CA SER A 288 18.10 13.65 -8.17
C SER A 288 18.72 14.81 -8.94
N ALA A 289 18.27 15.03 -10.17
CA ALA A 289 18.67 16.20 -10.95
C ALA A 289 18.22 17.47 -10.21
N SER A 290 19.18 18.28 -9.76
CA SER A 290 18.86 19.52 -9.06
C SER A 290 18.92 20.71 -10.03
N ARG A 291 17.77 21.14 -10.55
CA ARG A 291 17.64 22.50 -11.07
C ARG A 291 17.62 23.47 -9.88
N ARG A 292 18.42 24.52 -9.95
CA ARG A 292 18.50 25.53 -8.88
C ARG A 292 17.13 26.17 -8.67
N LEU A 293 16.56 26.02 -7.47
CA LEU A 293 15.37 26.73 -7.03
C LEU A 293 15.76 28.09 -6.44
N GLY A 294 14.99 29.13 -6.77
CA GLY A 294 15.06 30.42 -6.10
C GLY A 294 14.52 30.33 -4.65
N LYS A 295 14.59 31.44 -3.89
CA LYS A 295 14.01 31.48 -2.53
C LYS A 295 12.50 31.33 -2.53
N THR A 296 11.80 31.92 -3.51
CA THR A 296 10.36 31.81 -3.70
C THR A 296 10.06 30.63 -4.60
N VAL A 297 9.30 29.66 -4.12
CA VAL A 297 8.85 28.52 -4.89
C VAL A 297 7.40 28.77 -5.36
N ILE A 298 6.45 28.72 -4.45
CA ILE A 298 5.04 29.04 -4.69
C ILE A 298 4.55 29.82 -3.48
N ASP A 299 4.12 31.05 -3.68
CA ASP A 299 3.49 31.86 -2.65
C ASP A 299 1.99 31.93 -2.90
N VAL A 300 1.23 31.55 -1.90
CA VAL A 300 -0.24 31.52 -1.91
C VAL A 300 -0.74 32.50 -0.86
N GLU A 301 -1.56 33.47 -1.29
CA GLU A 301 -2.14 34.47 -0.41
C GLU A 301 -3.64 34.48 -0.54
N HIS A 302 -4.34 34.30 0.58
CA HIS A 302 -5.80 34.39 0.72
C HIS A 302 -6.58 33.61 -0.35
N LEU A 303 -6.09 32.41 -0.72
CA LEU A 303 -6.63 31.60 -1.80
C LEU A 303 -8.06 31.15 -1.47
N GLN A 304 -8.99 31.42 -2.36
CA GLN A 304 -10.37 30.97 -2.26
C GLN A 304 -10.82 30.29 -3.56
N ARG A 305 -11.59 29.22 -3.41
CA ARG A 305 -12.18 28.50 -4.53
C ARG A 305 -13.54 27.92 -4.16
N GLN A 306 -14.54 28.19 -4.98
CA GLN A 306 -15.91 27.66 -4.86
C GLN A 306 -16.24 26.81 -6.09
N LEU A 307 -17.09 25.82 -5.90
CA LEU A 307 -17.64 24.99 -6.97
C LEU A 307 -19.17 24.89 -6.77
N GLY A 308 -19.94 25.70 -7.51
CA GLY A 308 -21.36 25.90 -7.25
C GLY A 308 -21.56 26.46 -5.84
N ASP A 309 -22.41 25.84 -5.03
CA ASP A 309 -22.70 26.27 -3.65
C ASP A 309 -21.66 25.75 -2.61
N ARG A 310 -20.65 25.00 -3.05
CA ARG A 310 -19.65 24.41 -2.15
C ARG A 310 -18.37 25.22 -2.14
N CYS A 311 -17.97 25.69 -0.97
CA CYS A 311 -16.64 26.26 -0.73
C CYS A 311 -15.63 25.12 -0.59
N LEU A 312 -14.69 25.01 -1.56
CA LEU A 312 -13.65 23.98 -1.58
C LEU A 312 -12.40 24.45 -0.82
N ILE A 313 -12.05 25.74 -0.95
CA ILE A 313 -10.89 26.33 -0.30
C ILE A 313 -11.32 27.71 0.20
N ASN A 314 -11.06 27.99 1.46
CA ASN A 314 -11.41 29.23 2.12
C ASN A 314 -10.21 29.81 2.84
N ASP A 315 -9.71 30.94 2.33
CA ASP A 315 -8.64 31.74 2.94
C ASP A 315 -7.34 30.94 3.23
N PHE A 316 -6.85 30.19 2.24
CA PHE A 316 -5.59 29.46 2.38
C PHE A 316 -4.41 30.36 2.03
N THR A 317 -3.49 30.53 2.99
CA THR A 317 -2.26 31.31 2.84
C THR A 317 -1.07 30.44 3.26
N TYR A 318 -0.10 30.25 2.33
CA TYR A 318 1.12 29.50 2.60
C TYR A 318 2.22 29.81 1.58
N SER A 319 3.46 29.94 2.05
CA SER A 319 4.65 30.11 1.22
C SER A 319 5.45 28.82 1.20
N PHE A 320 5.51 28.15 0.05
CA PHE A 320 6.28 26.93 -0.13
C PHE A 320 7.76 27.22 -0.28
N SER A 321 8.58 26.50 0.48
CA SER A 321 10.05 26.56 0.43
C SER A 321 10.66 25.44 -0.43
N PRO A 322 11.93 25.58 -0.85
CA PRO A 322 12.59 24.59 -1.71
C PRO A 322 12.67 23.18 -1.14
N GLU A 323 12.68 23.03 0.19
CA GLU A 323 12.85 21.75 0.88
C GLU A 323 11.53 21.23 1.47
N ASP A 324 10.42 21.92 1.20
CA ASP A 324 9.12 21.51 1.78
C ASP A 324 8.68 20.15 1.27
N ARG A 325 8.24 19.31 2.21
CA ARG A 325 7.59 18.02 2.04
C ARG A 325 6.20 18.09 2.63
N VAL A 326 5.22 18.42 1.81
CA VAL A 326 3.86 18.75 2.28
C VAL A 326 2.85 17.72 1.81
N GLY A 327 2.10 17.16 2.75
CA GLY A 327 0.98 16.26 2.49
C GLY A 327 -0.37 16.97 2.64
N PHE A 328 -1.30 16.74 1.73
CA PHE A 328 -2.69 17.19 1.84
C PHE A 328 -3.60 15.98 2.05
N ILE A 329 -4.34 15.99 3.15
CA ILE A 329 -5.25 14.91 3.54
C ILE A 329 -6.67 15.43 3.78
N GLY A 330 -7.66 14.55 3.69
CA GLY A 330 -9.07 14.87 3.93
C GLY A 330 -10.02 14.01 3.12
N PRO A 331 -11.33 14.07 3.40
CA PRO A 331 -12.35 13.32 2.68
C PRO A 331 -12.35 13.55 1.17
N ASN A 332 -12.89 12.60 0.41
CA ASN A 332 -13.01 12.74 -1.03
C ASN A 332 -14.00 13.86 -1.41
N GLY A 333 -13.67 14.62 -2.47
CA GLY A 333 -14.50 15.72 -2.95
C GLY A 333 -14.36 17.03 -2.16
N MET A 334 -13.38 17.15 -1.26
CA MET A 334 -13.11 18.37 -0.48
C MET A 334 -12.23 19.39 -1.20
N GLY A 335 -11.78 19.12 -2.43
CA GLY A 335 -11.00 20.09 -3.21
C GLY A 335 -9.48 19.83 -3.25
N LYS A 336 -9.00 18.65 -2.83
CA LYS A 336 -7.56 18.30 -2.85
C LYS A 336 -6.93 18.45 -4.23
N SER A 337 -7.48 17.79 -5.25
CA SER A 337 -7.01 17.89 -6.64
C SER A 337 -7.17 19.31 -7.21
N THR A 338 -8.24 20.02 -6.82
CA THR A 338 -8.47 21.42 -7.20
C THR A 338 -7.36 22.33 -6.66
N LEU A 339 -6.91 22.10 -5.43
CA LEU A 339 -5.77 22.85 -4.88
C LEU A 339 -4.49 22.62 -5.70
N LEU A 340 -4.19 21.38 -6.07
CA LEU A 340 -3.05 21.10 -6.96
C LEU A 340 -3.20 21.75 -8.34
N ASP A 341 -4.44 21.85 -8.89
CA ASP A 341 -4.71 22.57 -10.13
C ASP A 341 -4.43 24.07 -10.02
N LEU A 342 -4.81 24.69 -8.90
CA LEU A 342 -4.51 26.09 -8.61
C LEU A 342 -3.02 26.33 -8.43
N LEU A 343 -2.32 25.46 -7.66
CA LEU A 343 -0.87 25.54 -7.47
C LEU A 343 -0.10 25.38 -8.78
N SER A 344 -0.54 24.47 -9.66
CA SER A 344 0.08 24.27 -10.98
C SER A 344 -0.26 25.34 -12.01
N GLY A 345 -1.32 26.15 -11.78
CA GLY A 345 -1.81 27.15 -12.70
C GLY A 345 -2.75 26.65 -13.79
N ARG A 346 -3.20 25.41 -13.70
CA ARG A 346 -4.22 24.86 -14.61
C ARG A 346 -5.59 25.51 -14.39
N GLN A 347 -5.85 25.96 -13.16
CA GLN A 347 -7.05 26.72 -12.80
C GLN A 347 -6.67 28.06 -12.18
N GLN A 348 -7.55 29.03 -12.29
CA GLN A 348 -7.43 30.33 -11.62
C GLN A 348 -8.23 30.32 -10.33
N PRO A 349 -7.77 30.98 -9.26
CA PRO A 349 -8.55 31.16 -8.05
C PRO A 349 -9.72 32.12 -8.25
N ASP A 350 -10.76 31.99 -7.43
CA ASP A 350 -11.88 32.93 -7.41
C ASP A 350 -11.50 34.21 -6.65
N ALA A 351 -10.66 34.09 -5.61
CA ALA A 351 -10.05 35.21 -4.90
C ALA A 351 -8.66 34.81 -4.35
N GLY A 352 -7.84 35.80 -4.04
CA GLY A 352 -6.46 35.60 -3.62
C GLY A 352 -5.49 35.49 -4.79
N SER A 353 -4.24 35.13 -4.50
CA SER A 353 -3.19 35.01 -5.50
C SER A 353 -2.31 33.77 -5.32
N VAL A 354 -1.79 33.24 -6.45
CA VAL A 354 -0.78 32.19 -6.47
C VAL A 354 0.38 32.65 -7.34
N VAL A 355 1.48 33.02 -6.70
CA VAL A 355 2.70 33.51 -7.37
C VAL A 355 3.73 32.39 -7.42
N ARG A 356 4.26 32.09 -8.60
CA ARG A 356 5.29 31.08 -8.83
C ARG A 356 6.60 31.73 -9.13
N GLY A 357 7.69 31.21 -8.57
CA GLY A 357 9.04 31.69 -8.87
C GLY A 357 9.40 31.45 -10.34
N GLU A 358 10.18 32.35 -10.94
CA GLU A 358 10.59 32.25 -12.35
C GLU A 358 11.39 30.99 -12.70
N THR A 359 12.07 30.40 -11.71
CA THR A 359 12.89 29.19 -11.88
C THR A 359 12.11 27.89 -11.63
N VAL A 360 10.82 27.99 -11.32
CA VAL A 360 9.99 26.83 -10.95
C VAL A 360 9.61 26.03 -12.20
N VAL A 361 9.93 24.75 -12.16
CA VAL A 361 9.51 23.76 -13.16
C VAL A 361 8.68 22.70 -12.44
N ILE A 362 7.36 22.74 -12.66
CA ILE A 362 6.42 21.87 -11.98
C ILE A 362 6.29 20.56 -12.75
N GLY A 363 6.55 19.44 -12.06
CA GLY A 363 6.15 18.10 -12.46
C GLY A 363 4.84 17.74 -11.79
N ARG A 364 3.76 17.56 -12.55
CA ARG A 364 2.46 17.18 -12.01
C ARG A 364 2.09 15.78 -12.43
N PHE A 365 1.86 14.93 -11.45
CA PHE A 365 1.30 13.60 -11.61
C PHE A 365 -0.15 13.60 -11.18
N ASP A 366 -1.06 13.34 -12.12
CA ASP A 366 -2.51 13.29 -11.90
C ASP A 366 -3.11 11.91 -12.20
N GLN A 367 -4.42 11.79 -11.97
CA GLN A 367 -5.12 10.51 -12.18
C GLN A 367 -5.27 10.13 -13.66
N HIS A 368 -5.05 11.04 -14.59
CA HIS A 368 -5.25 10.84 -16.03
C HIS A 368 -3.92 10.75 -16.76
N SER A 369 -3.61 9.57 -17.30
CA SER A 369 -2.41 9.32 -18.12
C SER A 369 -2.71 9.41 -19.64
N GLU A 370 -3.57 10.33 -20.04
CA GLU A 370 -4.12 10.39 -21.40
C GLU A 370 -3.12 10.83 -22.48
N ASP A 371 -1.95 11.36 -22.09
CA ASP A 371 -0.98 11.96 -23.02
C ASP A 371 0.03 10.98 -23.65
N LEU A 372 -0.10 9.68 -23.42
CA LEU A 372 0.84 8.70 -23.95
C LEU A 372 0.38 8.21 -25.34
N LYS A 373 1.17 8.52 -26.37
CA LYS A 373 0.90 8.05 -27.74
C LYS A 373 1.05 6.53 -27.82
N PRO A 374 -0.01 5.78 -28.17
CA PRO A 374 -0.03 4.31 -28.13
C PRO A 374 0.94 3.64 -29.12
N GLU A 375 1.32 4.36 -30.16
CA GLU A 375 2.14 3.87 -31.28
C GLU A 375 3.65 3.90 -30.94
N LEU A 376 4.07 4.79 -30.04
CA LEU A 376 5.47 4.95 -29.65
C LEU A 376 5.94 3.76 -28.81
N LYS A 377 7.23 3.50 -28.85
CA LYS A 377 7.87 2.56 -27.92
C LYS A 377 8.05 3.22 -26.56
N VAL A 378 8.08 2.39 -25.52
CA VAL A 378 8.27 2.85 -24.13
C VAL A 378 9.49 3.76 -23.98
N ILE A 379 10.62 3.38 -24.57
CA ILE A 379 11.85 4.18 -24.49
C ILE A 379 11.74 5.50 -25.26
N GLU A 380 11.05 5.52 -26.41
CA GLU A 380 10.86 6.70 -27.25
C GLU A 380 10.05 7.77 -26.51
N VAL A 381 9.03 7.37 -25.71
CA VAL A 381 8.23 8.30 -24.88
C VAL A 381 9.10 9.07 -23.88
N ILE A 382 10.13 8.42 -23.35
CA ILE A 382 11.03 9.04 -22.38
C ILE A 382 12.10 9.88 -23.11
N GLN A 383 12.63 9.39 -24.21
CA GLN A 383 13.62 10.09 -25.04
C GLN A 383 13.06 11.37 -25.69
N ASP A 384 11.76 11.41 -26.00
CA ASP A 384 11.07 12.64 -26.48
C ASP A 384 11.16 13.79 -25.46
N VAL A 385 11.30 13.50 -24.16
CA VAL A 385 11.47 14.50 -23.10
C VAL A 385 12.95 14.88 -22.95
N ALA A 386 13.82 13.88 -22.76
CA ALA A 386 15.26 14.02 -22.70
C ALA A 386 15.94 12.67 -22.90
N GLU A 387 17.13 12.66 -23.53
CA GLU A 387 17.93 11.43 -23.63
C GLU A 387 18.65 11.11 -22.31
N ARG A 388 19.02 12.15 -21.56
CA ARG A 388 19.76 12.06 -20.28
C ARG A 388 19.32 13.15 -19.33
N ILE A 389 19.37 12.86 -18.05
CA ILE A 389 19.23 13.82 -16.96
C ILE A 389 20.61 14.01 -16.35
N ASP A 390 21.05 15.25 -16.20
CA ASP A 390 22.27 15.59 -15.44
C ASP A 390 21.94 15.56 -13.94
N LEU A 391 22.60 14.67 -13.21
CA LEU A 391 22.46 14.52 -11.76
C LEU A 391 23.45 15.42 -10.99
N GLY A 392 24.32 16.14 -11.67
CA GLY A 392 25.42 16.90 -11.09
C GLY A 392 26.69 16.05 -10.87
N GLN A 393 27.80 16.71 -10.54
CA GLN A 393 29.11 16.07 -10.31
C GLN A 393 29.63 15.18 -11.47
N GLY A 394 29.12 15.39 -12.69
CA GLY A 394 29.45 14.55 -13.85
C GLY A 394 28.68 13.25 -13.99
N ASN A 395 27.73 12.98 -13.10
CA ASN A 395 26.82 11.85 -13.18
C ASN A 395 25.63 12.18 -14.07
N SER A 396 25.23 11.26 -14.95
CA SER A 396 24.05 11.38 -15.79
C SER A 396 23.21 10.11 -15.76
N LEU A 397 21.89 10.25 -15.75
CA LEU A 397 20.94 9.16 -15.82
C LEU A 397 20.34 9.10 -17.21
N THR A 398 20.49 7.96 -17.91
CA THR A 398 19.89 7.76 -19.24
C THR A 398 18.43 7.34 -19.12
N ALA A 399 17.65 7.56 -20.21
CA ALA A 399 16.27 7.09 -20.32
C ALA A 399 16.13 5.59 -20.02
N SER A 400 17.03 4.75 -20.55
CA SER A 400 17.00 3.31 -20.28
C SER A 400 17.26 2.97 -18.82
N GLN A 401 18.21 3.63 -18.18
CA GLN A 401 18.51 3.41 -16.75
C GLN A 401 17.34 3.85 -15.84
N LEU A 402 16.68 4.97 -16.17
CA LEU A 402 15.47 5.38 -15.43
C LEU A 402 14.37 4.35 -15.57
N LEU A 403 14.11 3.88 -16.79
CA LEU A 403 13.11 2.84 -17.06
C LEU A 403 13.42 1.52 -16.33
N GLU A 404 14.68 1.09 -16.29
CA GLU A 404 15.09 -0.10 -15.54
C GLU A 404 14.84 0.04 -14.03
N ARG A 405 15.12 1.22 -13.47
CA ARG A 405 14.83 1.51 -12.05
C ARG A 405 13.34 1.43 -11.76
N PHE A 406 12.50 1.93 -12.68
CA PHE A 406 11.04 1.81 -12.59
C PHE A 406 10.50 0.50 -13.16
N LEU A 407 11.30 -0.57 -13.09
CA LEU A 407 10.90 -1.96 -13.39
C LEU A 407 10.42 -2.19 -14.85
N PHE A 408 10.96 -1.43 -15.81
CA PHE A 408 10.84 -1.74 -17.23
C PHE A 408 12.10 -2.46 -17.72
N PRO A 409 12.09 -3.79 -17.86
CA PRO A 409 13.24 -4.54 -18.34
C PRO A 409 13.57 -4.16 -19.79
N PRO A 410 14.82 -4.31 -20.24
CA PRO A 410 15.26 -3.91 -21.59
C PRO A 410 14.38 -4.43 -22.74
N ALA A 411 13.88 -5.67 -22.62
CA ALA A 411 12.98 -6.25 -23.62
C ALA A 411 11.64 -5.49 -23.73
N GLN A 412 11.12 -4.97 -22.62
CA GLN A 412 9.86 -4.25 -22.59
C GLN A 412 10.03 -2.78 -23.04
N GLN A 413 11.20 -2.18 -22.89
CA GLN A 413 11.49 -0.80 -23.30
C GLN A 413 11.26 -0.57 -24.80
N HIS A 414 11.42 -1.62 -25.62
CA HIS A 414 11.21 -1.55 -27.07
C HIS A 414 9.79 -1.96 -27.50
N SER A 415 8.90 -2.28 -26.55
CA SER A 415 7.50 -2.60 -26.84
C SER A 415 6.67 -1.34 -27.06
N PRO A 416 5.64 -1.35 -27.92
CA PRO A 416 4.73 -0.22 -28.09
C PRO A 416 3.89 -0.01 -26.82
N VAL A 417 3.61 1.26 -26.50
CA VAL A 417 2.80 1.69 -25.34
C VAL A 417 1.41 1.05 -25.33
N ALA A 418 0.84 0.78 -26.51
CA ALA A 418 -0.46 0.12 -26.64
C ALA A 418 -0.54 -1.24 -25.94
N LYS A 419 0.59 -1.97 -25.83
CA LYS A 419 0.67 -3.28 -25.17
C LYS A 419 0.78 -3.23 -23.66
N LEU A 420 0.99 -2.05 -23.08
CA LEU A 420 1.13 -1.87 -21.65
C LEU A 420 -0.23 -1.97 -20.96
N SER A 421 -0.25 -2.58 -19.78
CA SER A 421 -1.37 -2.52 -18.84
C SER A 421 -1.59 -1.10 -18.30
N GLY A 422 -2.74 -0.84 -17.66
CA GLY A 422 -3.05 0.47 -17.07
C GLY A 422 -1.99 0.93 -16.06
N GLY A 423 -1.60 0.05 -15.14
CA GLY A 423 -0.56 0.34 -14.14
C GLY A 423 0.83 0.57 -14.76
N GLU A 424 1.19 -0.16 -15.83
CA GLU A 424 2.45 0.07 -16.55
C GLU A 424 2.44 1.41 -17.30
N ARG A 425 1.32 1.81 -17.91
CA ARG A 425 1.19 3.13 -18.53
C ARG A 425 1.33 4.25 -17.50
N ARG A 426 0.74 4.07 -16.33
CA ARG A 426 0.85 5.04 -15.23
C ARG A 426 2.28 5.16 -14.72
N ARG A 427 2.98 4.06 -14.57
CA ARG A 427 4.40 3.99 -14.25
C ARG A 427 5.27 4.66 -15.32
N LEU A 428 4.96 4.45 -16.60
CA LEU A 428 5.64 5.14 -17.71
C LEU A 428 5.41 6.64 -17.68
N HIS A 429 4.18 7.08 -17.39
CA HIS A 429 3.85 8.49 -17.23
C HIS A 429 4.68 9.14 -16.08
N LEU A 430 4.82 8.44 -14.96
CA LEU A 430 5.69 8.87 -13.87
C LEU A 430 7.16 8.99 -14.33
N CYS A 431 7.71 8.01 -15.02
CA CYS A 431 9.07 8.08 -15.58
C CYS A 431 9.24 9.28 -16.52
N ARG A 432 8.26 9.54 -17.39
CA ARG A 432 8.26 10.71 -18.29
C ARG A 432 8.29 12.02 -17.53
N LEU A 433 7.51 12.13 -16.46
CA LEU A 433 7.47 13.30 -15.60
C LEU A 433 8.82 13.54 -14.92
N LEU A 434 9.42 12.49 -14.36
CA LEU A 434 10.70 12.57 -13.67
C LEU A 434 11.85 12.87 -14.64
N MET A 435 11.77 12.39 -15.88
CA MET A 435 12.75 12.67 -16.94
C MET A 435 12.79 14.14 -17.33
N ALA A 436 11.71 14.90 -17.14
CA ALA A 436 11.69 16.35 -17.35
C ALA A 436 12.51 17.13 -16.32
N ALA A 437 13.07 16.44 -15.32
CA ALA A 437 13.86 17.03 -14.22
C ALA A 437 13.13 18.22 -13.55
N PRO A 438 11.91 18.04 -13.03
CA PRO A 438 11.21 19.10 -12.31
C PRO A 438 11.95 19.46 -11.01
N ASN A 439 11.71 20.66 -10.49
CA ASN A 439 12.17 21.08 -9.17
C ASN A 439 11.03 21.32 -8.17
N VAL A 440 9.78 21.16 -8.63
CA VAL A 440 8.57 21.07 -7.80
C VAL A 440 7.76 19.87 -8.27
N LEU A 441 7.44 18.95 -7.36
CA LEU A 441 6.60 17.79 -7.63
C LEU A 441 5.23 17.99 -6.99
N LEU A 442 4.18 17.89 -7.81
CA LEU A 442 2.79 17.86 -7.35
C LEU A 442 2.21 16.48 -7.68
N LEU A 443 2.00 15.64 -6.66
CA LEU A 443 1.57 14.27 -6.82
C LEU A 443 0.13 14.11 -6.30
N ASP A 444 -0.80 13.76 -7.20
CA ASP A 444 -2.22 13.54 -6.88
C ASP A 444 -2.53 12.04 -6.89
N GLU A 445 -2.72 11.48 -5.69
CA GLU A 445 -2.96 10.05 -5.45
C GLU A 445 -1.96 9.14 -6.22
N PRO A 446 -0.65 9.33 -6.04
CA PRO A 446 0.35 8.55 -6.79
C PRO A 446 0.35 7.08 -6.41
N THR A 447 -0.22 6.72 -5.27
CA THR A 447 -0.28 5.36 -4.75
C THR A 447 -1.36 4.51 -5.43
N ASN A 448 -2.36 5.14 -6.04
CA ASN A 448 -3.39 4.42 -6.78
C ASN A 448 -2.79 3.80 -8.05
N ASP A 449 -3.07 2.53 -8.31
CA ASP A 449 -2.66 1.76 -9.50
C ASP A 449 -1.14 1.52 -9.66
N LEU A 450 -0.28 1.97 -8.73
CA LEU A 450 1.13 1.61 -8.68
C LEU A 450 1.34 0.40 -7.75
N ASP A 451 2.13 -0.57 -8.21
CA ASP A 451 2.47 -1.72 -7.35
C ASP A 451 3.46 -1.34 -6.23
N VAL A 452 3.49 -2.16 -5.20
CA VAL A 452 4.31 -1.95 -4.00
C VAL A 452 5.79 -1.74 -4.31
N GLN A 453 6.32 -2.41 -5.33
CA GLN A 453 7.72 -2.28 -5.73
C GLN A 453 7.98 -0.93 -6.41
N THR A 454 7.06 -0.49 -7.27
CA THR A 454 7.12 0.84 -7.90
C THR A 454 6.99 1.96 -6.87
N LEU A 455 6.10 1.78 -5.86
CA LEU A 455 5.96 2.73 -4.76
C LEU A 455 7.25 2.86 -3.95
N ALA A 456 7.94 1.76 -3.66
CA ALA A 456 9.24 1.82 -2.99
C ALA A 456 10.28 2.61 -3.79
N VAL A 457 10.33 2.42 -5.11
CA VAL A 457 11.22 3.20 -5.99
C VAL A 457 10.86 4.69 -6.00
N LEU A 458 9.57 5.03 -5.98
CA LEU A 458 9.11 6.42 -5.92
C LEU A 458 9.45 7.06 -4.57
N GLU A 459 9.28 6.35 -3.46
CA GLU A 459 9.65 6.79 -2.12
C GLU A 459 11.14 7.12 -2.04
N ASP A 460 12.01 6.20 -2.49
CA ASP A 460 13.45 6.40 -2.55
C ASP A 460 13.81 7.62 -3.43
N TYR A 461 13.11 7.80 -4.55
CA TYR A 461 13.31 8.98 -5.40
C TYR A 461 12.91 10.29 -4.71
N ILE A 462 11.76 10.30 -3.99
CA ILE A 462 11.30 11.49 -3.26
C ILE A 462 12.23 11.81 -2.10
N GLU A 463 12.76 10.81 -1.39
CA GLU A 463 13.70 10.98 -0.29
C GLU A 463 14.96 11.72 -0.75
N ASP A 464 15.52 11.33 -1.89
CA ASP A 464 16.71 11.96 -2.50
C ASP A 464 16.39 13.24 -3.31
N PHE A 465 15.11 13.57 -3.50
CA PHE A 465 14.71 14.71 -4.33
C PHE A 465 15.04 16.04 -3.69
N ARG A 466 15.83 16.87 -4.40
CA ARG A 466 16.24 18.22 -3.96
C ARG A 466 15.29 19.28 -4.52
N GLY A 467 14.08 19.36 -4.01
CA GLY A 467 13.07 20.29 -4.46
C GLY A 467 11.83 20.22 -3.58
N CYS A 468 10.85 21.06 -3.84
CA CYS A 468 9.59 21.07 -3.12
C CYS A 468 8.69 19.91 -3.59
N VAL A 469 8.12 19.18 -2.65
CA VAL A 469 7.18 18.08 -2.92
C VAL A 469 5.87 18.33 -2.22
N VAL A 470 4.79 18.24 -3.00
CA VAL A 470 3.41 18.37 -2.52
C VAL A 470 2.66 17.10 -2.91
N ILE A 471 2.12 16.42 -1.93
CA ILE A 471 1.49 15.11 -2.10
C ILE A 471 0.06 15.15 -1.61
N VAL A 472 -0.87 14.68 -2.43
CA VAL A 472 -2.21 14.26 -2.01
C VAL A 472 -2.22 12.75 -2.01
N SER A 473 -2.45 12.12 -0.87
CA SER A 473 -2.57 10.67 -0.79
C SER A 473 -3.43 10.24 0.40
N HIS A 474 -4.00 9.06 0.30
CA HIS A 474 -4.67 8.34 1.38
C HIS A 474 -3.81 7.20 1.95
N ASP A 475 -2.67 6.92 1.34
CA ASP A 475 -1.71 5.91 1.82
C ASP A 475 -0.88 6.47 2.97
N ARG A 476 -1.14 5.95 4.17
CA ARG A 476 -0.49 6.36 5.42
C ARG A 476 1.02 6.09 5.39
N TYR A 477 1.40 4.90 4.94
CA TYR A 477 2.81 4.49 4.88
C TYR A 477 3.62 5.39 3.95
N PHE A 478 3.03 5.74 2.80
CA PHE A 478 3.64 6.64 1.83
C PHE A 478 3.81 8.05 2.41
N LEU A 479 2.76 8.59 3.07
CA LEU A 479 2.83 9.90 3.70
C LEU A 479 3.83 9.94 4.86
N ASP A 480 3.83 8.91 5.75
CA ASP A 480 4.76 8.86 6.88
C ASP A 480 6.23 8.89 6.46
N ARG A 481 6.54 8.33 5.29
CA ARG A 481 7.90 8.29 4.76
C ARG A 481 8.30 9.52 3.96
N THR A 482 7.34 10.21 3.35
CA THR A 482 7.63 11.21 2.33
C THR A 482 7.29 12.65 2.72
N VAL A 483 6.54 12.89 3.81
CA VAL A 483 6.14 14.24 4.21
C VAL A 483 6.52 14.55 5.65
N ASP A 484 6.86 15.82 5.89
CA ASP A 484 7.22 16.36 7.21
C ASP A 484 6.10 17.25 7.78
N ARG A 485 5.12 17.61 6.94
CA ARG A 485 4.02 18.52 7.29
C ARG A 485 2.75 18.12 6.58
N LEU A 486 1.60 18.24 7.27
CA LEU A 486 0.29 17.95 6.74
C LEU A 486 -0.62 19.18 6.75
N PHE A 487 -1.49 19.27 5.76
CA PHE A 487 -2.66 20.12 5.74
C PHE A 487 -3.92 19.27 5.67
N CYS A 488 -4.79 19.43 6.67
CA CYS A 488 -6.01 18.67 6.80
C CYS A 488 -7.20 19.49 6.31
N PHE A 489 -7.89 19.04 5.28
CA PHE A 489 -9.12 19.67 4.81
C PHE A 489 -10.24 19.48 5.83
N GLN A 490 -10.80 20.60 6.30
CA GLN A 490 -11.93 20.66 7.21
C GLN A 490 -13.20 21.07 6.49
N SER A 491 -14.36 20.87 7.16
CA SER A 491 -15.64 21.33 6.63
C SER A 491 -15.64 22.84 6.40
N GLY A 492 -16.19 23.30 5.25
CA GLY A 492 -16.19 24.72 4.89
C GLY A 492 -14.93 25.20 4.16
N GLY A 493 -14.06 24.29 3.71
CA GLY A 493 -12.89 24.61 2.89
C GLY A 493 -11.70 25.17 3.67
N GLN A 494 -11.70 25.07 4.99
CA GLN A 494 -10.55 25.44 5.82
C GLN A 494 -9.48 24.35 5.75
N LEU A 495 -8.20 24.75 5.77
CA LEU A 495 -7.06 23.88 5.84
C LEU A 495 -6.34 24.08 7.18
N GLU A 496 -6.33 23.05 8.01
CA GLU A 496 -5.63 23.04 9.28
C GLU A 496 -4.21 22.48 9.06
N ARG A 497 -3.21 23.25 9.52
CA ARG A 497 -1.80 22.86 9.42
C ARG A 497 -1.40 22.00 10.60
N PHE A 498 -0.69 20.93 10.32
CA PHE A 498 -0.09 20.03 11.29
C PHE A 498 1.40 19.82 10.97
N GLU A 499 2.26 20.02 11.96
CA GLU A 499 3.70 19.71 11.85
C GLU A 499 3.92 18.28 12.30
N GLY A 500 4.39 17.43 11.40
CA GLY A 500 4.61 16.01 11.61
C GLY A 500 4.01 15.14 10.50
N ASN A 501 4.16 13.85 10.66
CA ASN A 501 3.68 12.85 9.71
C ASN A 501 2.21 12.44 9.97
N TYR A 502 1.70 11.53 9.13
CA TYR A 502 0.30 11.10 9.22
C TYR A 502 -0.03 10.30 10.48
N SER A 503 0.88 9.44 10.93
CA SER A 503 0.70 8.64 12.14
C SER A 503 0.63 9.51 13.40
N GLU A 504 1.47 10.52 13.51
CA GLU A 504 1.46 11.50 14.61
C GLU A 504 0.17 12.33 14.61
N TRP A 505 -0.30 12.74 13.43
CA TRP A 505 -1.58 13.43 13.29
C TRP A 505 -2.76 12.59 13.77
N LEU A 506 -2.77 11.29 13.42
CA LEU A 506 -3.85 10.38 13.80
C LEU A 506 -3.90 10.15 15.32
N GLU A 507 -2.74 10.06 15.99
CA GLU A 507 -2.64 9.88 17.45
C GLU A 507 -3.17 11.11 18.22
N GLN A 508 -3.02 12.30 17.65
CA GLN A 508 -3.49 13.54 18.26
C GLN A 508 -5.00 13.79 18.04
N GLN A 509 -5.64 13.08 17.13
CA GLN A 509 -7.09 13.19 16.97
C GLN A 509 -7.81 12.58 18.19
N PRO A 510 -8.63 13.36 18.94
CA PRO A 510 -9.42 12.79 20.02
C PRO A 510 -10.34 11.72 19.43
N ALA A 511 -10.28 10.50 19.96
CA ALA A 511 -11.15 9.41 19.56
C ALA A 511 -12.59 9.92 19.52
N LYS A 512 -13.13 10.16 18.33
CA LYS A 512 -14.56 10.52 18.16
C LYS A 512 -15.36 9.35 18.69
N GLN A 513 -15.89 9.55 19.90
CA GLN A 513 -16.74 8.61 20.59
C GLN A 513 -17.86 8.18 19.67
N SER A 514 -17.94 6.88 19.41
CA SER A 514 -19.17 6.25 18.93
C SER A 514 -20.30 6.62 19.91
N PRO A 515 -21.52 6.93 19.45
CA PRO A 515 -22.61 7.26 20.37
C PRO A 515 -22.87 6.07 21.29
N VAL A 516 -22.47 6.23 22.53
CA VAL A 516 -22.74 5.27 23.62
C VAL A 516 -24.24 5.29 23.86
N ALA A 517 -24.90 4.18 23.54
CA ALA A 517 -26.26 3.91 24.00
C ALA A 517 -26.29 4.04 25.54
N THR A 518 -27.14 4.94 26.01
CA THR A 518 -27.41 5.19 27.41
C THR A 518 -27.86 3.91 28.10
N LYS A 519 -26.97 3.25 28.82
CA LYS A 519 -27.34 2.19 29.76
C LYS A 519 -27.40 2.77 31.17
N THR A 520 -28.59 2.66 31.74
CA THR A 520 -28.97 2.94 33.14
C THR A 520 -27.94 2.38 34.12
N LYS A 521 -27.62 3.22 35.11
CA LYS A 521 -26.73 2.95 36.24
C LYS A 521 -27.28 1.79 37.10
N THR A 522 -26.53 0.72 37.19
CA THR A 522 -26.50 -0.14 38.39
C THR A 522 -25.07 -0.12 38.93
N ALA A 523 -24.97 0.22 40.21
CA ALA A 523 -23.72 0.38 40.90
C ALA A 523 -23.02 -0.98 41.11
N ALA A 524 -21.80 -1.13 40.61
CA ALA A 524 -20.87 -2.17 41.02
C ALA A 524 -19.45 -1.61 41.03
N ALA A 525 -18.68 -2.05 41.99
CA ALA A 525 -17.41 -1.56 42.50
C ALA A 525 -16.34 -1.25 41.44
N LYS A 526 -15.59 -0.17 41.68
CA LYS A 526 -14.41 0.28 40.89
C LYS A 526 -13.28 -0.76 40.96
N PRO A 527 -12.73 -1.21 39.84
CA PRO A 527 -11.39 -1.81 39.83
C PRO A 527 -10.36 -0.68 39.94
N LYS A 528 -9.36 -0.87 40.80
CA LYS A 528 -8.19 -0.01 40.94
C LYS A 528 -7.50 0.16 39.59
N ARG A 529 -7.33 1.38 39.11
CA ARG A 529 -6.39 1.74 38.05
C ARG A 529 -4.98 1.43 38.56
N GLU A 530 -4.30 0.50 37.93
CA GLU A 530 -2.84 0.36 38.06
C GLU A 530 -2.21 1.63 37.46
N GLN A 531 -1.52 2.38 38.30
CA GLN A 531 -0.68 3.49 37.86
C GLN A 531 0.49 2.91 37.05
N PRO A 532 0.93 3.54 35.96
CA PRO A 532 2.13 3.10 35.24
C PRO A 532 3.29 3.06 36.23
N LYS A 533 4.01 1.94 36.27
CA LYS A 533 5.20 1.78 37.11
C LYS A 533 6.23 2.80 36.66
N ARG A 534 6.50 3.77 37.52
CA ARG A 534 7.64 4.68 37.36
C ARG A 534 8.94 3.93 37.61
N ARG A 535 10.02 4.35 36.94
CA ARG A 535 11.36 3.80 37.19
C ARG A 535 11.71 3.88 38.66
N SER A 536 12.18 2.78 39.20
CA SER A 536 12.75 2.78 40.55
C SER A 536 14.17 3.39 40.50
N TYR A 537 14.64 3.92 41.61
CA TYR A 537 16.02 4.44 41.72
C TYR A 537 17.09 3.40 41.32
N LYS A 538 16.80 2.12 41.52
CA LYS A 538 17.68 1.01 41.14
C LYS A 538 17.74 0.83 39.62
N GLU A 539 16.59 0.93 38.94
CA GLU A 539 16.48 0.82 37.48
C GLU A 539 17.10 2.04 36.78
N GLN A 540 16.99 3.23 37.36
CA GLN A 540 17.66 4.43 36.84
C GLN A 540 19.19 4.32 36.94
N ARG A 541 19.71 3.75 38.03
CA ARG A 541 21.13 3.53 38.20
C ARG A 541 21.66 2.45 37.25
N GLU A 542 20.86 1.42 36.97
CA GLU A 542 21.15 0.37 35.99
C GLU A 542 21.19 0.95 34.58
N LEU A 543 20.25 1.79 34.20
CA LEU A 543 20.24 2.49 32.92
C LEU A 543 21.51 3.33 32.71
N ASN A 544 21.87 4.16 33.69
CA ASN A 544 23.09 4.98 33.60
C ASN A 544 24.38 4.14 33.53
N ALA A 545 24.39 2.95 34.15
CA ALA A 545 25.50 2.02 34.05
C ALA A 545 25.58 1.41 32.62
N LEU A 546 24.47 1.04 32.03
CA LEU A 546 24.39 0.53 30.65
C LEU A 546 24.78 1.60 29.62
N ASP A 547 24.40 2.87 29.81
CA ASP A 547 24.83 3.99 28.95
C ASP A 547 26.36 4.17 28.90
N SER A 548 27.04 3.85 29.99
CA SER A 548 28.50 3.90 30.05
C SER A 548 29.19 2.62 29.59
N GLN A 549 28.50 1.47 29.67
CA GLN A 549 29.03 0.15 29.34
C GLN A 549 28.92 -0.18 27.84
N LEU A 550 27.83 0.21 27.18
CA LEU A 550 27.60 -0.07 25.76
C LEU A 550 28.71 0.48 24.87
N PRO A 551 29.15 1.76 24.99
CA PRO A 551 30.27 2.27 24.17
C PRO A 551 31.59 1.54 24.40
N GLN A 552 31.84 1.01 25.61
CA GLN A 552 33.05 0.26 25.91
C GLN A 552 33.05 -1.11 25.25
N LEU A 553 31.90 -1.79 25.25
CA LEU A 553 31.71 -3.08 24.58
C LEU A 553 31.84 -2.94 23.05
N GLU A 554 31.32 -1.85 22.48
CA GLU A 554 31.48 -1.54 21.05
C GLU A 554 32.94 -1.29 20.68
N GLN A 555 33.71 -0.55 21.51
CA GLN A 555 35.14 -0.36 21.30
C GLN A 555 35.92 -1.70 21.37
N GLN A 556 35.56 -2.59 22.30
CA GLN A 556 36.16 -3.91 22.40
C GLN A 556 35.87 -4.77 21.16
N LYS A 557 34.63 -4.68 20.64
CA LYS A 557 34.23 -5.33 19.39
C LYS A 557 35.07 -4.85 18.22
N ALA A 558 35.19 -3.53 18.03
CA ALA A 558 36.01 -2.96 16.98
C ALA A 558 37.49 -3.34 17.08
N ALA A 559 38.03 -3.42 18.30
CA ALA A 559 39.40 -3.86 18.53
C ALA A 559 39.62 -5.36 18.23
N LEU A 560 38.62 -6.21 18.51
CA LEU A 560 38.64 -7.63 18.16
C LEU A 560 38.51 -7.87 16.66
N GLU A 561 37.65 -7.12 15.99
CA GLU A 561 37.51 -7.15 14.52
C GLU A 561 38.81 -6.72 13.82
N ALA A 562 39.49 -5.70 14.33
CA ALA A 562 40.80 -5.29 13.82
C ALA A 562 41.89 -6.36 14.01
N LYS A 563 41.84 -7.09 15.13
CA LYS A 563 42.76 -8.22 15.38
C LYS A 563 42.46 -9.42 14.48
N LEU A 564 41.19 -9.69 14.20
CA LEU A 564 40.74 -10.74 13.27
C LEU A 564 41.23 -10.49 11.84
N ALA A 565 41.27 -9.23 11.41
CA ALA A 565 41.75 -8.85 10.07
C ALA A 565 43.25 -9.12 9.84
N GLY A 566 44.06 -9.27 10.92
CA GLY A 566 45.50 -9.54 10.88
C GLY A 566 45.95 -10.85 11.50
N ALA A 567 45.01 -11.76 11.83
CA ALA A 567 45.33 -12.98 12.60
C ALA A 567 45.79 -14.14 11.71
N ASP A 568 46.76 -14.92 12.21
CA ASP A 568 47.17 -16.21 11.65
C ASP A 568 46.08 -17.28 11.87
N TYR A 569 46.06 -18.31 11.00
CA TYR A 569 45.02 -19.34 10.93
C TYR A 569 44.76 -20.05 12.28
N ASP A 570 45.78 -20.26 13.08
CA ASP A 570 45.70 -20.95 14.39
C ASP A 570 44.97 -20.13 15.48
N ARG A 571 44.79 -18.82 15.29
CA ARG A 571 44.12 -17.91 16.25
C ARG A 571 42.74 -17.47 15.80
N LEU A 572 42.37 -17.74 14.55
CA LEU A 572 41.12 -17.27 13.94
C LEU A 572 39.89 -17.85 14.65
N GLU A 573 39.93 -19.12 15.03
CA GLU A 573 38.81 -19.80 15.69
C GLU A 573 38.54 -19.24 17.11
N ALA A 574 39.60 -19.04 17.90
CA ALA A 574 39.50 -18.45 19.24
C ALA A 574 38.98 -16.99 19.20
N LEU A 575 39.49 -16.15 18.28
CA LEU A 575 39.06 -14.77 18.14
C LEU A 575 37.62 -14.65 17.61
N THR A 576 37.19 -15.60 16.78
CA THR A 576 35.80 -15.66 16.28
C THR A 576 34.83 -16.03 17.41
N GLN A 577 35.24 -16.92 18.29
CA GLN A 577 34.44 -17.30 19.46
C GLN A 577 34.35 -16.15 20.47
N GLU A 578 35.46 -15.46 20.76
CA GLU A 578 35.46 -14.26 21.61
C GLU A 578 34.56 -13.13 21.01
N LEU A 579 34.58 -12.94 19.70
CA LEU A 579 33.72 -11.95 19.03
C LEU A 579 32.24 -12.35 19.15
N ALA A 580 31.91 -13.62 19.01
CA ALA A 580 30.53 -14.10 19.14
C ALA A 580 30.00 -13.90 20.57
N GLU A 581 30.80 -14.19 21.57
CA GLU A 581 30.45 -13.98 23.00
C GLU A 581 30.27 -12.50 23.32
N LEU A 582 31.11 -11.63 22.75
CA LEU A 582 31.01 -10.18 22.92
C LEU A 582 29.76 -9.60 22.23
N CYS A 583 29.42 -10.08 21.04
CA CYS A 583 28.19 -9.70 20.35
C CYS A 583 26.94 -10.10 21.12
N GLU A 584 26.96 -11.29 21.77
CA GLU A 584 25.84 -11.70 22.60
C GLU A 584 25.71 -10.86 23.89
N GLN A 585 26.84 -10.41 24.47
CA GLN A 585 26.83 -9.49 25.61
C GLN A 585 26.28 -8.10 25.20
N ILE A 586 26.65 -7.58 24.05
CA ILE A 586 26.13 -6.30 23.51
C ILE A 586 24.62 -6.42 23.32
N SER A 587 24.15 -7.46 22.65
CA SER A 587 22.71 -7.66 22.39
C SER A 587 21.89 -7.74 23.70
N ARG A 588 22.37 -8.44 24.71
CA ARG A 588 21.70 -8.51 26.03
C ARG A 588 21.69 -7.16 26.74
N ALA A 589 22.77 -6.38 26.61
CA ALA A 589 22.86 -5.06 27.21
C ALA A 589 21.94 -4.06 26.52
N GLU A 590 21.81 -4.12 25.18
CA GLU A 590 20.90 -3.32 24.36
C GLU A 590 19.43 -3.64 24.67
N ASP A 591 19.06 -4.92 24.73
CA ASP A 591 17.71 -5.35 25.08
C ASP A 591 17.30 -4.83 26.46
N ARG A 592 18.21 -4.92 27.44
CA ARG A 592 17.96 -4.45 28.79
C ARG A 592 17.90 -2.93 28.87
N TRP A 593 18.71 -2.23 28.10
CA TRP A 593 18.67 -0.78 27.98
C TRP A 593 17.33 -0.32 27.38
N LEU A 594 16.82 -0.99 26.33
CA LEU A 594 15.51 -0.72 25.73
C LEU A 594 14.36 -0.94 26.72
N GLU A 595 14.37 -2.03 27.47
CA GLU A 595 13.36 -2.29 28.52
C GLU A 595 13.31 -1.16 29.56
N LEU A 596 14.47 -0.71 30.02
CA LEU A 596 14.57 0.32 31.05
C LEU A 596 14.25 1.72 30.49
N SER A 597 14.60 2.01 29.25
CA SER A 597 14.32 3.27 28.59
C SER A 597 12.83 3.46 28.27
N ALA A 598 12.08 2.39 28.04
CA ALA A 598 10.64 2.40 27.80
C ALA A 598 9.79 2.70 29.05
N LEU A 599 10.36 2.66 30.26
CA LEU A 599 9.66 2.99 31.49
C LEU A 599 9.67 4.53 31.68
N PRO A 600 8.54 5.16 32.02
CA PRO A 600 8.49 6.61 32.29
C PRO A 600 9.30 6.98 33.53
N GLU A 601 9.90 8.17 33.52
CA GLU A 601 10.70 8.74 34.63
C GLU A 601 9.92 8.91 35.93
#